data_277e444095d201d89483b580dab56cbb
#
_entry.id   277e444095d201d89483b580dab56cbb
#
_cell.length_a   1.000
_cell.length_b   1.000
_cell.length_c   1.000
_cell.angle_alpha   90.00
_cell.angle_beta   90.00
_cell.angle_gamma   90.00
#
_symmetry.space_group_name_H-M   'P 1'
#
loop_
_entity.id
_entity.type
_entity.pdbx_description
1 polymer ?
#
loop_
_entity_poly.entity_id
_entity_poly.type
_entity_poly.pdbx_seq_one_letter_code
_entity_poly.pdbx_strand_id
1 'polypeptide(L)'
;EDNSSLMEEHKKKNVVGVTYKTVNVAGESGDASPSTPIGVNLPNANWIRASIGSKSVSLGNIIHAYNNSGSSGRLKEFANDDQEYDLEIEHGQLGDKLHTALHEVVGHASGQLNPGVGQPKETLKNYSSTMEEGRADLLGLYYLYHPKLQELGLVEDWKSVGMAAYDGYIRNGLMTQLIRLELGADVEQAHMRNRQWVSAWSYARGKEENVIEQVKRDGNTYYNINDYEKLREIFGELLRETQRIKSEGDYKAAQDLVEGYGVKVDQEIHAEILKRNEQFTGAAYGGFVNPELTPITDSEGNINDIEVRYVNSFEYQMMKYAENYGFLVED
;
A
#
# COMPACT_ATOMS: atom_id res chain seq x y z
N GLU A 1 4.23 -2.14 21.58
CA GLU A 1 4.17 -0.70 21.21
C GLU A 1 5.27 0.17 21.85
N ASP A 2 6.05 -0.36 22.79
CA ASP A 2 7.08 0.39 23.54
C ASP A 2 8.14 1.05 22.64
N ASN A 3 8.42 0.44 21.47
CA ASN A 3 9.38 0.96 20.49
C ASN A 3 8.74 1.85 19.41
N SER A 4 7.44 2.16 19.52
CA SER A 4 6.77 3.08 18.60
C SER A 4 6.98 4.54 19.02
N SER A 5 6.71 5.47 18.09
CA SER A 5 6.72 6.91 18.38
C SER A 5 5.44 7.41 19.09
N LEU A 6 4.49 6.53 19.40
CA LEU A 6 3.23 6.89 20.06
C LEU A 6 3.46 7.48 21.44
N MET A 7 2.61 8.41 21.86
CA MET A 7 2.57 8.89 23.25
C MET A 7 2.13 7.77 24.19
N GLU A 8 2.68 7.73 25.40
CA GLU A 8 2.45 6.63 26.35
C GLU A 8 0.96 6.40 26.67
N GLU A 9 0.19 7.47 26.80
CA GLU A 9 -1.26 7.40 27.05
C GLU A 9 -2.06 6.82 25.88
N HIS A 10 -1.49 6.83 24.67
CA HIS A 10 -2.12 6.30 23.47
C HIS A 10 -1.67 4.88 23.11
N LYS A 11 -0.70 4.31 23.83
CA LYS A 11 -0.25 2.94 23.65
C LYS A 11 -1.22 1.94 24.26
N LYS A 12 -1.50 0.86 23.54
CA LYS A 12 -2.22 -0.28 24.12
C LYS A 12 -1.34 -1.02 25.13
N LYS A 13 -1.87 -1.27 26.32
CA LYS A 13 -1.19 -2.08 27.33
C LYS A 13 -1.14 -3.57 26.98
N ASN A 14 -2.16 -4.06 26.28
CA ASN A 14 -2.25 -5.44 25.84
C ASN A 14 -2.64 -5.46 24.37
N VAL A 15 -1.74 -5.92 23.49
CA VAL A 15 -2.03 -6.14 22.08
C VAL A 15 -2.67 -7.51 21.93
N VAL A 16 -3.92 -7.53 21.50
CA VAL A 16 -4.60 -8.79 21.13
C VAL A 16 -4.00 -9.32 19.84
N GLY A 17 -3.78 -10.63 19.78
CA GLY A 17 -3.07 -11.25 18.67
C GLY A 17 -3.68 -10.96 17.31
N VAL A 18 -2.83 -10.48 16.40
CA VAL A 18 -3.14 -10.34 14.98
C VAL A 18 -2.37 -11.42 14.23
N THR A 19 -3.04 -12.14 13.35
CA THR A 19 -2.38 -13.09 12.48
C THR A 19 -2.37 -12.58 11.05
N TYR A 20 -1.22 -12.68 10.40
CA TYR A 20 -1.05 -12.40 9.00
C TYR A 20 -0.54 -13.65 8.28
N LYS A 21 -1.16 -13.97 7.14
CA LYS A 21 -0.74 -15.10 6.30
C LYS A 21 -0.80 -14.71 4.84
N THR A 22 0.20 -15.15 4.08
CA THR A 22 0.11 -15.18 2.63
C THR A 22 -0.47 -16.52 2.21
N VAL A 23 -1.51 -16.49 1.38
CA VAL A 23 -2.16 -17.67 0.81
C VAL A 23 -2.25 -17.53 -0.70
N ASN A 24 -2.44 -18.63 -1.40
CA ASN A 24 -2.77 -18.62 -2.82
C ASN A 24 -4.29 -18.72 -2.99
N VAL A 25 -4.83 -17.92 -3.88
CA VAL A 25 -6.23 -18.00 -4.27
C VAL A 25 -6.44 -19.26 -5.10
N ALA A 26 -7.47 -20.03 -4.77
CA ALA A 26 -7.85 -21.24 -5.51
C ALA A 26 -8.91 -20.95 -6.60
N GLY A 27 -9.59 -19.82 -6.53
CA GLY A 27 -10.57 -19.40 -7.53
C GLY A 27 -11.15 -18.04 -7.21
N GLU A 28 -11.43 -17.26 -8.23
CA GLU A 28 -12.06 -15.95 -8.18
C GLU A 28 -13.22 -15.88 -9.15
N SER A 29 -14.24 -15.12 -8.81
CA SER A 29 -15.41 -14.90 -9.67
C SER A 29 -16.18 -13.64 -9.25
N GLY A 30 -17.13 -13.20 -10.08
CA GLY A 30 -18.09 -12.14 -9.75
C GLY A 30 -17.41 -10.79 -9.51
N ASP A 31 -17.72 -10.17 -8.39
CA ASP A 31 -17.30 -8.79 -8.04
C ASP A 31 -15.78 -8.60 -7.84
N ALA A 32 -14.98 -9.66 -7.91
CA ALA A 32 -13.53 -9.55 -7.95
C ALA A 32 -13.03 -8.95 -9.28
N SER A 33 -13.83 -8.93 -10.35
CA SER A 33 -13.53 -8.22 -11.61
C SER A 33 -14.11 -6.79 -11.56
N PRO A 34 -13.47 -5.79 -12.17
CA PRO A 34 -12.20 -5.82 -12.90
C PRO A 34 -10.96 -5.67 -12.02
N SER A 35 -11.11 -5.53 -10.72
CA SER A 35 -10.02 -5.30 -9.78
C SER A 35 -10.03 -6.37 -8.70
N THR A 36 -9.12 -7.33 -8.83
CA THR A 36 -8.93 -8.39 -7.85
C THR A 36 -8.36 -7.84 -6.53
N PRO A 37 -8.96 -8.18 -5.38
CA PRO A 37 -8.38 -7.84 -4.08
C PRO A 37 -7.01 -8.50 -3.90
N ILE A 38 -6.05 -7.76 -3.36
CA ILE A 38 -4.72 -8.29 -3.02
C ILE A 38 -4.61 -8.79 -1.59
N GLY A 39 -5.62 -8.52 -0.77
CA GLY A 39 -5.67 -8.95 0.61
C GLY A 39 -7.05 -8.80 1.23
N VAL A 40 -7.23 -9.47 2.37
CA VAL A 40 -8.48 -9.45 3.13
C VAL A 40 -8.17 -9.38 4.63
N ASN A 41 -8.81 -8.45 5.34
CA ASN A 41 -8.75 -8.35 6.79
C ASN A 41 -10.11 -8.68 7.43
N LEU A 42 -10.14 -9.64 8.32
CA LEU A 42 -11.37 -10.13 8.97
C LEU A 42 -11.18 -10.23 10.49
N PRO A 43 -12.27 -10.09 11.28
CA PRO A 43 -13.64 -9.74 10.92
C PRO A 43 -13.84 -8.23 10.76
N ASN A 44 -14.87 -7.81 10.04
CA ASN A 44 -15.26 -6.40 9.88
C ASN A 44 -16.09 -5.86 11.08
N ALA A 45 -15.86 -6.39 12.28
CA ALA A 45 -16.56 -6.02 13.51
C ALA A 45 -15.56 -5.55 14.57
N ASN A 46 -15.59 -4.27 14.91
CA ASN A 46 -14.63 -3.66 15.85
C ASN A 46 -14.61 -4.34 17.23
N TRP A 47 -15.77 -4.76 17.75
CA TRP A 47 -15.85 -5.43 19.05
C TRP A 47 -15.14 -6.79 19.04
N ILE A 48 -15.18 -7.55 17.92
CA ILE A 48 -14.46 -8.82 17.79
C ILE A 48 -12.96 -8.54 17.68
N ARG A 49 -12.56 -7.57 16.85
CA ARG A 49 -11.15 -7.16 16.73
C ARG A 49 -10.56 -6.75 18.08
N ALA A 50 -11.30 -6.01 18.87
CA ALA A 50 -10.86 -5.54 20.18
C ALA A 50 -10.73 -6.66 21.22
N SER A 51 -11.59 -7.69 21.19
CA SER A 51 -11.67 -8.74 22.22
C SER A 51 -10.94 -10.03 21.85
N ILE A 52 -10.91 -10.37 20.56
CA ILE A 52 -10.40 -11.68 20.06
C ILE A 52 -9.20 -11.49 19.13
N GLY A 53 -9.13 -10.35 18.44
CA GLY A 53 -8.11 -10.05 17.45
C GLY A 53 -8.63 -10.08 16.01
N SER A 54 -7.71 -10.00 15.05
CA SER A 54 -8.02 -10.01 13.62
C SER A 54 -7.10 -10.95 12.86
N LYS A 55 -7.54 -11.32 11.65
CA LYS A 55 -6.76 -12.12 10.72
C LYS A 55 -6.67 -11.38 9.40
N SER A 56 -5.46 -11.05 9.01
CA SER A 56 -5.15 -10.52 7.68
C SER A 56 -4.57 -11.61 6.79
N VAL A 57 -5.02 -11.64 5.55
CA VAL A 57 -4.57 -12.58 4.53
C VAL A 57 -4.14 -11.79 3.31
N SER A 58 -2.93 -12.04 2.83
CA SER A 58 -2.42 -11.55 1.56
C SER A 58 -2.57 -12.63 0.49
N LEU A 59 -2.98 -12.24 -0.72
CA LEU A 59 -3.22 -13.15 -1.84
C LEU A 59 -1.97 -13.20 -2.72
N GLY A 60 -1.03 -14.08 -2.36
CA GLY A 60 0.35 -14.08 -2.84
C GLY A 60 0.49 -14.30 -4.35
N ASN A 61 -0.27 -15.23 -4.94
CA ASN A 61 -0.24 -15.50 -6.37
C ASN A 61 -0.79 -14.30 -7.20
N ILE A 62 -1.78 -13.58 -6.67
CA ILE A 62 -2.35 -12.39 -7.30
C ILE A 62 -1.34 -11.24 -7.28
N ILE A 63 -0.78 -10.95 -6.10
CA ILE A 63 0.27 -9.93 -5.94
C ILE A 63 1.44 -10.23 -6.88
N HIS A 64 1.89 -11.50 -6.92
CA HIS A 64 3.01 -11.90 -7.78
C HIS A 64 2.68 -11.69 -9.25
N ALA A 65 1.50 -12.09 -9.72
CA ALA A 65 1.08 -11.91 -11.11
C ALA A 65 1.02 -10.43 -11.49
N TYR A 66 0.45 -9.59 -10.64
CA TYR A 66 0.37 -8.15 -10.89
C TYR A 66 1.72 -7.44 -10.87
N ASN A 67 2.59 -7.78 -9.94
CA ASN A 67 3.93 -7.18 -9.88
C ASN A 67 4.78 -7.55 -11.10
N ASN A 68 4.60 -8.74 -11.66
CA ASN A 68 5.34 -9.18 -12.86
C ASN A 68 4.71 -8.70 -14.17
N SER A 69 3.44 -8.28 -14.17
CA SER A 69 2.80 -7.67 -15.34
C SER A 69 3.13 -6.17 -15.47
N GLY A 70 3.63 -5.56 -14.40
CA GLY A 70 4.02 -4.15 -14.36
C GLY A 70 5.28 -3.88 -15.18
N SER A 71 5.30 -2.79 -15.91
CA SER A 71 6.45 -2.44 -16.72
C SER A 71 7.58 -1.85 -15.87
N SER A 72 8.73 -2.52 -15.83
CA SER A 72 9.99 -1.95 -15.34
C SER A 72 10.33 -0.61 -16.03
N GLY A 73 9.79 -0.37 -17.23
CA GLY A 73 9.89 0.89 -17.93
C GLY A 73 9.23 2.06 -17.21
N ARG A 74 8.07 1.86 -16.57
CA ARG A 74 7.43 2.93 -15.78
C ARG A 74 8.25 3.28 -14.54
N LEU A 75 8.79 2.28 -13.84
CA LEU A 75 9.70 2.53 -12.73
C LEU A 75 10.92 3.33 -13.19
N LYS A 76 11.55 2.94 -14.30
CA LYS A 76 12.71 3.65 -14.88
C LYS A 76 12.39 5.11 -15.24
N GLU A 77 11.19 5.38 -15.72
CA GLU A 77 10.74 6.72 -16.07
C GLU A 77 10.58 7.64 -14.86
N PHE A 78 10.04 7.13 -13.76
CA PHE A 78 9.65 7.94 -12.61
C PHE A 78 10.63 7.86 -11.43
N ALA A 79 11.58 6.94 -11.40
CA ALA A 79 12.65 6.91 -10.42
C ALA A 79 13.56 8.15 -10.59
N ASN A 80 14.07 8.69 -9.48
CA ASN A 80 14.92 9.86 -9.52
C ASN A 80 16.20 9.60 -10.32
N ASP A 81 16.83 8.42 -10.16
CA ASP A 81 18.06 8.05 -10.84
C ASP A 81 18.20 6.51 -10.96
N ASP A 82 19.33 6.07 -11.53
CA ASP A 82 19.62 4.65 -11.69
C ASP A 82 19.83 3.95 -10.34
N GLN A 83 20.30 4.64 -9.32
CA GLN A 83 20.50 4.06 -8.00
C GLN A 83 19.16 3.72 -7.33
N GLU A 84 18.19 4.64 -7.37
CA GLU A 84 16.82 4.40 -6.89
C GLU A 84 16.17 3.27 -7.68
N TYR A 85 16.32 3.28 -9.03
CA TYR A 85 15.79 2.23 -9.88
C TYR A 85 16.33 0.85 -9.52
N ASP A 86 17.65 0.71 -9.42
CA ASP A 86 18.29 -0.57 -9.13
C ASP A 86 17.92 -1.07 -7.72
N LEU A 87 17.88 -0.16 -6.75
CA LEU A 87 17.47 -0.46 -5.37
C LEU A 87 16.03 -1.00 -5.31
N GLU A 88 15.12 -0.39 -6.06
CA GLU A 88 13.72 -0.83 -6.08
C GLU A 88 13.53 -2.13 -6.86
N ILE A 89 14.28 -2.37 -7.94
CA ILE A 89 14.28 -3.66 -8.65
C ILE A 89 14.73 -4.79 -7.72
N GLU A 90 15.74 -4.56 -6.90
CA GLU A 90 16.28 -5.60 -6.01
C GLU A 90 15.44 -5.79 -4.74
N HIS A 91 14.96 -4.72 -4.12
CA HIS A 91 14.39 -4.73 -2.78
C HIS A 91 12.92 -4.29 -2.71
N GLY A 92 12.40 -3.61 -3.73
CA GLY A 92 11.07 -2.99 -3.69
C GLY A 92 9.94 -3.97 -3.43
N GLN A 93 9.96 -5.15 -4.07
CA GLN A 93 8.92 -6.17 -3.86
C GLN A 93 8.88 -6.67 -2.40
N LEU A 94 10.04 -6.85 -1.77
CA LEU A 94 10.12 -7.25 -0.37
C LEU A 94 9.68 -6.10 0.55
N GLY A 95 10.08 -4.87 0.23
CA GLY A 95 9.66 -3.66 0.91
C GLY A 95 8.14 -3.51 0.93
N ASP A 96 7.47 -3.64 -0.21
CA ASP A 96 6.01 -3.58 -0.34
C ASP A 96 5.29 -4.66 0.46
N LYS A 97 5.80 -5.90 0.41
CA LYS A 97 5.24 -7.01 1.21
C LYS A 97 5.32 -6.74 2.70
N LEU A 98 6.47 -6.25 3.17
CA LEU A 98 6.67 -5.94 4.58
C LEU A 98 5.88 -4.72 5.00
N HIS A 99 5.78 -3.68 4.16
CA HIS A 99 4.93 -2.53 4.42
C HIS A 99 3.47 -2.95 4.60
N THR A 100 2.94 -3.74 3.66
CA THR A 100 1.57 -4.29 3.75
C THR A 100 1.39 -5.13 5.02
N ALA A 101 2.33 -6.01 5.35
CA ALA A 101 2.25 -6.84 6.55
C ALA A 101 2.28 -5.99 7.83
N LEU A 102 3.15 -5.00 7.93
CA LEU A 102 3.24 -4.09 9.07
C LEU A 102 2.01 -3.19 9.20
N HIS A 103 1.49 -2.68 8.07
CA HIS A 103 0.23 -1.93 8.01
C HIS A 103 -0.93 -2.73 8.62
N GLU A 104 -1.10 -3.97 8.20
CA GLU A 104 -2.20 -4.84 8.64
C GLU A 104 -2.01 -5.35 10.07
N VAL A 105 -0.80 -5.85 10.40
CA VAL A 105 -0.55 -6.54 11.68
C VAL A 105 -0.39 -5.57 12.83
N VAL A 106 0.45 -4.55 12.66
CA VAL A 106 0.74 -3.57 13.72
C VAL A 106 0.06 -2.23 13.49
N GLY A 107 -0.13 -1.82 12.24
CA GLY A 107 -0.82 -0.60 11.87
C GLY A 107 -2.21 -0.55 12.49
N HIS A 108 -3.14 -1.33 11.98
CA HIS A 108 -4.52 -1.35 12.46
C HIS A 108 -4.69 -1.84 13.90
N ALA A 109 -3.78 -2.69 14.40
CA ALA A 109 -3.88 -3.24 15.75
C ALA A 109 -3.40 -2.29 16.84
N SER A 110 -2.57 -1.29 16.50
CA SER A 110 -1.92 -0.40 17.47
C SER A 110 -2.80 0.77 17.91
N GLY A 111 -2.39 1.39 19.02
CA GLY A 111 -2.99 2.57 19.58
C GLY A 111 -4.36 2.34 20.23
N GLN A 112 -4.71 3.20 21.17
CA GLN A 112 -5.98 3.16 21.87
C GLN A 112 -6.64 4.54 21.89
N LEU A 113 -7.96 4.55 22.03
CA LEU A 113 -8.74 5.77 22.25
C LEU A 113 -8.61 6.21 23.71
N ASN A 114 -8.70 7.51 23.95
CA ASN A 114 -8.79 8.03 25.31
C ASN A 114 -10.12 7.63 25.95
N PRO A 115 -10.15 7.46 27.29
CA PRO A 115 -11.37 7.12 27.99
C PRO A 115 -12.49 8.14 27.70
N GLY A 116 -13.66 7.64 27.32
CA GLY A 116 -14.85 8.48 27.04
C GLY A 116 -14.91 9.05 25.63
N VAL A 117 -13.89 8.85 24.79
CA VAL A 117 -13.92 9.24 23.37
C VAL A 117 -14.73 8.24 22.57
N GLY A 118 -15.63 8.73 21.72
CA GLY A 118 -16.43 7.90 20.80
C GLY A 118 -15.60 7.22 19.71
N GLN A 119 -16.24 6.33 18.96
CA GLN A 119 -15.56 5.63 17.86
C GLN A 119 -15.11 6.62 16.76
N PRO A 120 -14.00 6.35 16.05
CA PRO A 120 -13.47 7.26 15.03
C PRO A 120 -14.49 7.65 13.95
N LYS A 121 -15.43 6.75 13.58
CA LYS A 121 -16.53 7.08 12.67
C LYS A 121 -17.46 8.16 13.20
N GLU A 122 -17.61 8.27 14.51
CA GLU A 122 -18.46 9.26 15.17
C GLU A 122 -17.70 10.57 15.36
N THR A 123 -16.44 10.49 15.78
CA THR A 123 -15.61 11.65 16.13
C THR A 123 -14.97 12.29 14.90
N LEU A 124 -14.35 11.50 14.01
CA LEU A 124 -13.64 11.98 12.83
C LEU A 124 -14.50 11.96 11.55
N LYS A 125 -15.69 11.35 11.60
CA LYS A 125 -16.68 11.32 10.52
C LYS A 125 -16.08 10.87 9.17
N ASN A 126 -16.22 11.70 8.14
CA ASN A 126 -15.73 11.45 6.77
C ASN A 126 -14.19 11.33 6.65
N TYR A 127 -13.44 11.80 7.65
CA TYR A 127 -11.97 11.66 7.65
C TYR A 127 -11.50 10.37 8.33
N SER A 128 -12.37 9.62 9.02
CA SER A 128 -11.98 8.49 9.85
C SER A 128 -11.25 7.39 9.07
N SER A 129 -11.70 7.06 7.86
CA SER A 129 -11.06 6.04 7.02
C SER A 129 -9.69 6.51 6.54
N THR A 130 -9.60 7.70 5.95
CA THR A 130 -8.33 8.28 5.47
C THR A 130 -7.30 8.39 6.60
N MET A 131 -7.73 8.83 7.79
CA MET A 131 -6.86 8.93 8.97
C MET A 131 -6.38 7.58 9.47
N GLU A 132 -7.24 6.56 9.47
CA GLU A 132 -6.86 5.21 9.89
C GLU A 132 -5.87 4.55 8.93
N GLU A 133 -6.12 4.66 7.63
CA GLU A 133 -5.21 4.13 6.62
C GLU A 133 -3.83 4.81 6.67
N GLY A 134 -3.80 6.14 6.78
CA GLY A 134 -2.53 6.86 6.90
C GLY A 134 -1.79 6.57 8.21
N ARG A 135 -2.50 6.36 9.31
CA ARG A 135 -1.91 5.94 10.58
C ARG A 135 -1.30 4.53 10.48
N ALA A 136 -1.98 3.61 9.82
CA ALA A 136 -1.49 2.26 9.61
C ALA A 136 -0.27 2.24 8.67
N ASP A 137 -0.30 3.01 7.59
CA ASP A 137 0.86 3.20 6.69
C ASP A 137 2.06 3.79 7.45
N LEU A 138 1.86 4.87 8.21
CA LEU A 138 2.91 5.52 8.99
C LEU A 138 3.58 4.58 9.98
N LEU A 139 2.80 3.72 10.63
CA LEU A 139 3.37 2.74 11.55
C LEU A 139 4.18 1.68 10.81
N GLY A 140 3.69 1.22 9.66
CA GLY A 140 4.44 0.35 8.76
C GLY A 140 5.76 0.99 8.33
N LEU A 141 5.73 2.21 7.80
CA LEU A 141 6.89 2.97 7.37
C LEU A 141 7.89 3.19 8.52
N TYR A 142 7.42 3.57 9.71
CA TYR A 142 8.27 3.80 10.87
C TYR A 142 9.11 2.58 11.27
N TYR A 143 8.55 1.36 11.13
CA TYR A 143 9.26 0.12 11.42
C TYR A 143 10.03 -0.44 10.23
N LEU A 144 9.69 -0.06 9.00
CA LEU A 144 10.31 -0.63 7.80
C LEU A 144 11.80 -0.26 7.69
N TYR A 145 12.16 0.95 8.07
CA TYR A 145 13.54 1.40 8.17
C TYR A 145 14.07 1.22 9.60
N HIS A 146 14.16 -0.06 10.05
CA HIS A 146 14.60 -0.39 11.41
C HIS A 146 15.34 -1.74 11.47
N PRO A 147 16.49 -1.83 12.17
CA PRO A 147 17.31 -3.04 12.23
C PRO A 147 16.58 -4.26 12.81
N LYS A 148 15.48 -4.07 13.52
CA LYS A 148 14.68 -5.15 14.10
C LYS A 148 14.16 -6.14 13.05
N LEU A 149 13.92 -5.70 11.83
CA LEU A 149 13.48 -6.59 10.75
C LEU A 149 14.56 -7.62 10.40
N GLN A 150 15.83 -7.20 10.41
CA GLN A 150 16.97 -8.10 10.20
C GLN A 150 17.20 -9.02 11.40
N GLU A 151 17.11 -8.50 12.62
CA GLU A 151 17.20 -9.34 13.84
C GLU A 151 16.13 -10.45 13.88
N LEU A 152 14.93 -10.19 13.33
CA LEU A 152 13.86 -11.16 13.22
C LEU A 152 14.02 -12.12 12.03
N GLY A 153 15.06 -11.96 11.21
CA GLY A 153 15.29 -12.75 10.01
C GLY A 153 14.31 -12.51 8.88
N LEU A 154 13.63 -11.36 8.86
CA LEU A 154 12.66 -11.00 7.82
C LEU A 154 13.33 -10.40 6.58
N VAL A 155 14.50 -9.80 6.76
CA VAL A 155 15.32 -9.20 5.70
C VAL A 155 16.80 -9.50 5.96
N GLU A 156 17.60 -9.51 4.90
CA GLU A 156 19.07 -9.62 5.00
C GLU A 156 19.72 -8.23 5.18
N ASP A 157 19.21 -7.23 4.46
CA ASP A 157 19.63 -5.83 4.55
C ASP A 157 18.41 -4.93 4.80
N TRP A 158 18.22 -4.55 6.05
CA TRP A 158 17.10 -3.70 6.47
C TRP A 158 17.19 -2.28 5.90
N LYS A 159 18.41 -1.77 5.65
CA LYS A 159 18.58 -0.42 5.09
C LYS A 159 18.12 -0.36 3.65
N SER A 160 18.63 -1.23 2.81
CA SER A 160 18.27 -1.26 1.38
C SER A 160 16.77 -1.53 1.17
N VAL A 161 16.19 -2.47 1.91
CA VAL A 161 14.74 -2.73 1.86
C VAL A 161 13.93 -1.51 2.32
N GLY A 162 14.34 -0.87 3.42
CA GLY A 162 13.65 0.31 3.94
C GLY A 162 13.78 1.53 3.01
N MET A 163 14.95 1.75 2.42
CA MET A 163 15.18 2.81 1.43
C MET A 163 14.28 2.62 0.20
N ALA A 164 14.31 1.43 -0.41
CA ALA A 164 13.46 1.13 -1.57
C ALA A 164 11.98 1.37 -1.28
N ALA A 165 11.50 0.96 -0.11
CA ALA A 165 10.12 1.18 0.29
C ALA A 165 9.78 2.66 0.50
N TYR A 166 10.70 3.46 1.05
CA TYR A 166 10.50 4.90 1.23
C TYR A 166 10.48 5.63 -0.11
N ASP A 167 11.42 5.32 -1.01
CA ASP A 167 11.45 5.88 -2.36
C ASP A 167 10.15 5.59 -3.11
N GLY A 168 9.72 4.33 -3.12
CA GLY A 168 8.47 3.91 -3.73
C GLY A 168 7.25 4.61 -3.12
N TYR A 169 7.19 4.75 -1.79
CA TYR A 169 6.08 5.41 -1.10
C TYR A 169 6.00 6.91 -1.42
N ILE A 170 7.11 7.63 -1.33
CA ILE A 170 7.17 9.08 -1.62
C ILE A 170 6.86 9.33 -3.10
N ARG A 171 7.49 8.60 -4.02
CA ARG A 171 7.22 8.69 -5.46
C ARG A 171 5.76 8.41 -5.77
N ASN A 172 5.17 7.39 -5.17
CA ASN A 172 3.76 7.08 -5.38
C ASN A 172 2.85 8.18 -4.82
N GLY A 173 3.08 8.62 -3.59
CA GLY A 173 2.26 9.61 -2.91
C GLY A 173 2.27 10.99 -3.57
N LEU A 174 3.41 11.40 -4.13
CA LEU A 174 3.58 12.72 -4.75
C LEU A 174 3.39 12.72 -6.27
N MET A 175 3.54 11.57 -6.94
CA MET A 175 3.55 11.52 -8.41
C MET A 175 2.73 10.37 -8.99
N THR A 176 3.19 9.11 -8.88
CA THR A 176 2.73 8.05 -9.78
C THR A 176 1.29 7.62 -9.56
N GLN A 177 0.72 7.81 -8.37
CA GLN A 177 -0.71 7.56 -8.14
C GLN A 177 -1.62 8.49 -8.95
N LEU A 178 -1.14 9.69 -9.33
CA LEU A 178 -1.90 10.68 -10.10
C LEU A 178 -2.24 10.19 -11.52
N ILE A 179 -1.53 9.18 -12.03
CA ILE A 179 -1.85 8.51 -13.31
C ILE A 179 -3.31 7.97 -13.32
N ARG A 180 -3.88 7.71 -12.16
CA ARG A 180 -5.25 7.16 -12.01
C ARG A 180 -6.34 8.22 -12.03
N LEU A 181 -5.97 9.49 -12.09
CA LEU A 181 -6.89 10.62 -12.03
C LEU A 181 -6.97 11.32 -13.38
N GLU A 182 -8.15 11.81 -13.72
CA GLU A 182 -8.32 12.74 -14.82
C GLU A 182 -7.72 14.10 -14.46
N LEU A 183 -7.13 14.79 -15.44
CA LEU A 183 -6.56 16.12 -15.22
C LEU A 183 -7.61 17.08 -14.67
N GLY A 184 -7.29 17.76 -13.59
CA GLY A 184 -8.20 18.68 -12.89
C GLY A 184 -8.95 18.04 -11.73
N ALA A 185 -8.93 16.72 -11.59
CA ALA A 185 -9.57 16.05 -10.47
C ALA A 185 -8.77 16.20 -9.15
N ASP A 186 -9.50 16.30 -8.05
CA ASP A 186 -8.96 16.17 -6.70
C ASP A 186 -8.88 14.68 -6.30
N VAL A 187 -8.08 14.37 -5.29
CA VAL A 187 -8.01 13.01 -4.76
C VAL A 187 -9.22 12.72 -3.87
N GLU A 188 -9.99 11.69 -4.20
CA GLU A 188 -11.20 11.30 -3.45
C GLU A 188 -11.03 10.01 -2.65
N GLN A 189 -10.36 9.03 -3.21
CA GLN A 189 -10.22 7.69 -2.63
C GLN A 189 -9.31 7.70 -1.39
N ALA A 190 -9.73 7.03 -0.31
CA ALA A 190 -9.07 7.08 1.00
C ALA A 190 -7.59 6.67 0.95
N HIS A 191 -7.24 5.58 0.25
CA HIS A 191 -5.85 5.13 0.13
C HIS A 191 -4.97 6.05 -0.74
N MET A 192 -5.55 6.77 -1.70
CA MET A 192 -4.82 7.80 -2.45
C MET A 192 -4.60 9.04 -1.60
N ARG A 193 -5.65 9.45 -0.84
CA ARG A 193 -5.54 10.58 0.10
C ARG A 193 -4.48 10.35 1.16
N ASN A 194 -4.44 9.14 1.76
CA ASN A 194 -3.47 8.87 2.82
C ASN A 194 -2.04 8.88 2.29
N ARG A 195 -1.76 8.27 1.15
CA ARG A 195 -0.42 8.33 0.54
C ARG A 195 -0.01 9.77 0.22
N GLN A 196 -0.94 10.55 -0.34
CA GLN A 196 -0.64 11.94 -0.67
C GLN A 196 -0.35 12.78 0.58
N TRP A 197 -1.23 12.77 1.61
CA TRP A 197 -1.02 13.63 2.76
C TRP A 197 0.19 13.21 3.60
N VAL A 198 0.49 11.92 3.73
CA VAL A 198 1.70 11.45 4.40
C VAL A 198 2.94 11.93 3.66
N SER A 199 2.99 11.76 2.34
CA SER A 199 4.15 12.18 1.53
C SER A 199 4.29 13.70 1.46
N ALA A 200 3.21 14.44 1.21
CA ALA A 200 3.23 15.90 1.08
C ALA A 200 3.53 16.60 2.41
N TRP A 201 2.98 16.11 3.53
CA TRP A 201 3.30 16.63 4.85
C TRP A 201 4.76 16.38 5.21
N SER A 202 5.26 15.16 4.94
CA SER A 202 6.66 14.82 5.21
C SER A 202 7.62 15.65 4.36
N TYR A 203 7.31 15.88 3.09
CA TYR A 203 8.05 16.77 2.21
C TYR A 203 8.09 18.20 2.76
N ALA A 204 6.93 18.75 3.15
CA ALA A 204 6.85 20.10 3.72
C ALA A 204 7.61 20.22 5.05
N ARG A 205 7.48 19.20 5.92
CA ARG A 205 8.13 19.17 7.23
C ARG A 205 9.65 19.06 7.15
N GLY A 206 10.15 18.29 6.21
CA GLY A 206 11.60 18.09 5.99
C GLY A 206 12.26 19.15 5.11
N LYS A 207 11.53 20.15 4.64
CA LYS A 207 12.00 21.11 3.61
C LYS A 207 13.21 21.91 4.03
N GLU A 208 13.24 22.43 5.26
CA GLU A 208 14.36 23.24 5.77
C GLU A 208 15.65 22.44 5.91
N GLU A 209 15.56 21.17 6.23
CA GLU A 209 16.67 20.24 6.39
C GLU A 209 16.99 19.50 5.07
N ASN A 210 16.26 19.81 3.97
CA ASN A 210 16.38 19.17 2.66
C ASN A 210 16.32 17.64 2.71
N VAL A 211 15.40 17.10 3.54
CA VAL A 211 15.24 15.65 3.73
C VAL A 211 14.72 14.97 2.47
N ILE A 212 13.72 15.60 1.81
CA ILE A 212 13.23 15.23 0.50
C ILE A 212 13.41 16.43 -0.42
N GLU A 213 14.04 16.22 -1.55
CA GLU A 213 14.29 17.24 -2.55
C GLU A 213 13.42 17.02 -3.80
N GLN A 214 12.76 18.07 -4.26
CA GLN A 214 12.15 18.07 -5.59
C GLN A 214 13.21 18.42 -6.62
N VAL A 215 13.51 17.50 -7.51
CA VAL A 215 14.53 17.62 -8.55
C VAL A 215 13.85 17.82 -9.90
N LYS A 216 14.33 18.81 -10.69
CA LYS A 216 13.91 18.96 -12.09
C LYS A 216 15.05 18.66 -13.05
N ARG A 217 14.83 17.72 -13.98
CA ARG A 217 15.78 17.37 -15.04
C ARG A 217 15.04 17.25 -16.37
N ASP A 218 15.55 17.88 -17.40
CA ASP A 218 14.98 17.87 -18.77
C ASP A 218 13.49 18.20 -18.82
N GLY A 219 13.03 19.08 -17.92
CA GLY A 219 11.63 19.48 -17.80
C GLY A 219 10.76 18.52 -16.96
N ASN A 220 11.29 17.40 -16.51
CA ASN A 220 10.60 16.41 -15.71
C ASN A 220 10.88 16.57 -14.20
N THR A 221 9.87 16.32 -13.40
CA THR A 221 9.93 16.37 -11.93
C THR A 221 10.21 14.99 -11.34
N TYR A 222 11.07 14.99 -10.31
CA TYR A 222 11.42 13.82 -9.50
C TYR A 222 11.49 14.22 -8.03
N TYR A 223 11.48 13.24 -7.14
CA TYR A 223 11.72 13.45 -5.72
C TYR A 223 12.86 12.54 -5.27
N ASN A 224 13.85 13.11 -4.59
CA ASN A 224 15.00 12.41 -4.04
C ASN A 224 14.95 12.47 -2.52
N ILE A 225 15.21 11.34 -1.85
CA ILE A 225 15.35 11.29 -0.39
C ILE A 225 16.83 11.43 -0.05
N ASN A 226 17.21 12.55 0.57
CA ASN A 226 18.58 12.84 0.96
C ASN A 226 18.95 12.26 2.33
N ASP A 227 17.95 12.07 3.22
CA ASP A 227 18.17 11.56 4.58
C ASP A 227 17.01 10.65 5.02
N TYR A 228 17.22 9.35 4.91
CA TYR A 228 16.23 8.32 5.28
C TYR A 228 16.04 8.20 6.80
N GLU A 229 17.07 8.43 7.59
CA GLU A 229 16.96 8.37 9.05
C GLU A 229 16.12 9.54 9.55
N LYS A 230 16.35 10.74 9.01
CA LYS A 230 15.52 11.90 9.31
C LYS A 230 14.10 11.76 8.81
N LEU A 231 13.89 11.18 7.63
CA LEU A 231 12.54 10.89 7.12
C LEU A 231 11.79 9.91 8.04
N ARG A 232 12.48 8.90 8.58
CA ARG A 232 11.90 8.03 9.60
C ARG A 232 11.47 8.79 10.86
N GLU A 233 12.26 9.74 11.32
CA GLU A 233 11.89 10.61 12.45
C GLU A 233 10.64 11.44 12.13
N ILE A 234 10.57 12.01 10.93
CA ILE A 234 9.41 12.77 10.43
C ILE A 234 8.15 11.89 10.36
N PHE A 235 8.25 10.66 9.86
CA PHE A 235 7.14 9.70 9.92
C PHE A 235 6.72 9.40 11.36
N GLY A 236 7.68 9.32 12.28
CA GLY A 236 7.39 9.15 13.71
C GLY A 236 6.67 10.35 14.34
N GLU A 237 7.03 11.59 13.97
CA GLU A 237 6.32 12.79 14.39
C GLU A 237 4.86 12.77 13.89
N LEU A 238 4.68 12.49 12.61
CA LEU A 238 3.36 12.44 11.98
C LEU A 238 2.50 11.30 12.54
N LEU A 239 3.08 10.13 12.77
CA LEU A 239 2.41 9.00 13.40
C LEU A 239 1.89 9.37 14.81
N ARG A 240 2.70 10.05 15.60
CA ARG A 240 2.31 10.51 16.93
C ARG A 240 1.12 11.45 16.88
N GLU A 241 1.15 12.41 15.98
CA GLU A 241 0.06 13.37 15.79
C GLU A 241 -1.22 12.69 15.26
N THR A 242 -1.09 11.80 14.29
CA THR A 242 -2.22 11.04 13.72
C THR A 242 -2.88 10.17 14.77
N GLN A 243 -2.09 9.52 15.64
CA GLN A 243 -2.63 8.75 16.75
C GLN A 243 -3.30 9.65 17.79
N ARG A 244 -2.73 10.81 18.12
CA ARG A 244 -3.37 11.81 19.01
C ARG A 244 -4.75 12.20 18.48
N ILE A 245 -4.81 12.60 17.22
CA ILE A 245 -6.08 12.98 16.55
C ILE A 245 -7.13 11.88 16.69
N LYS A 246 -6.74 10.63 16.44
CA LYS A 246 -7.64 9.46 16.58
C LYS A 246 -8.05 9.24 18.04
N SER A 247 -7.09 9.29 18.96
CA SER A 247 -7.30 8.98 20.37
C SER A 247 -8.18 10.01 21.10
N GLU A 248 -8.09 11.28 20.69
CA GLU A 248 -8.83 12.39 21.25
C GLU A 248 -10.13 12.70 20.49
N GLY A 249 -10.28 12.15 19.28
CA GLY A 249 -11.42 12.44 18.42
C GLY A 249 -11.41 13.85 17.85
N ASP A 250 -10.20 14.40 17.60
CA ASP A 250 -9.98 15.77 17.10
C ASP A 250 -10.35 15.91 15.62
N TYR A 251 -11.63 16.14 15.36
CA TYR A 251 -12.15 16.32 14.00
C TYR A 251 -11.47 17.45 13.24
N LYS A 252 -11.20 18.58 13.92
CA LYS A 252 -10.63 19.76 13.24
C LYS A 252 -9.21 19.50 12.77
N ALA A 253 -8.39 18.88 13.61
CA ALA A 253 -7.03 18.52 13.22
C ALA A 253 -7.00 17.46 12.10
N ALA A 254 -7.92 16.47 12.12
CA ALA A 254 -8.08 15.52 11.03
C ALA A 254 -8.44 16.21 9.71
N GLN A 255 -9.40 17.15 9.76
CA GLN A 255 -9.79 17.95 8.60
C GLN A 255 -8.61 18.74 8.06
N ASP A 256 -7.90 19.49 8.91
CA ASP A 256 -6.78 20.35 8.48
C ASP A 256 -5.65 19.53 7.85
N LEU A 257 -5.36 18.35 8.39
CA LEU A 257 -4.33 17.48 7.86
C LEU A 257 -4.74 16.90 6.49
N VAL A 258 -5.94 16.34 6.37
CA VAL A 258 -6.39 15.70 5.14
C VAL A 258 -6.65 16.73 4.03
N GLU A 259 -7.39 17.82 4.34
CA GLU A 259 -7.68 18.85 3.34
C GLU A 259 -6.43 19.66 2.96
N GLY A 260 -5.51 19.87 3.91
CA GLY A 260 -4.27 20.62 3.67
C GLY A 260 -3.27 19.90 2.79
N TYR A 261 -3.22 18.56 2.86
CA TYR A 261 -2.16 17.78 2.21
C TYR A 261 -2.66 16.62 1.33
N GLY A 262 -3.89 16.14 1.50
CA GLY A 262 -4.33 14.87 0.90
C GLY A 262 -5.36 14.99 -0.22
N VAL A 263 -5.87 16.19 -0.51
CA VAL A 263 -6.99 16.38 -1.45
C VAL A 263 -6.54 17.06 -2.72
N LYS A 264 -5.89 18.22 -2.59
CA LYS A 264 -5.50 19.05 -3.74
C LYS A 264 -4.28 18.48 -4.45
N VAL A 265 -4.35 18.49 -5.78
CA VAL A 265 -3.29 18.04 -6.67
C VAL A 265 -2.61 19.22 -7.33
N ASP A 266 -1.28 19.21 -7.38
CA ASP A 266 -0.52 20.13 -8.20
C ASP A 266 -0.77 19.83 -9.69
N GLN A 267 -1.49 20.72 -10.35
CA GLN A 267 -1.97 20.50 -11.71
C GLN A 267 -0.85 20.51 -12.76
N GLU A 268 0.26 21.22 -12.50
CA GLU A 268 1.41 21.23 -13.40
C GLU A 268 2.13 19.88 -13.35
N ILE A 269 2.38 19.37 -12.14
CA ILE A 269 2.96 18.04 -11.92
C ILE A 269 2.02 16.96 -12.48
N HIS A 270 0.71 17.06 -12.25
CA HIS A 270 -0.26 16.10 -12.75
C HIS A 270 -0.25 16.02 -14.28
N ALA A 271 -0.30 17.17 -14.97
CA ALA A 271 -0.23 17.22 -16.43
C ALA A 271 1.08 16.62 -16.97
N GLU A 272 2.21 16.92 -16.31
CA GLU A 272 3.52 16.33 -16.64
C GLU A 272 3.49 14.81 -16.52
N ILE A 273 2.99 14.28 -15.40
CA ILE A 273 2.94 12.83 -15.14
C ILE A 273 2.05 12.10 -16.15
N LEU A 274 0.87 12.64 -16.45
CA LEU A 274 -0.04 12.07 -17.45
C LEU A 274 0.65 11.99 -18.82
N LYS A 275 1.30 13.08 -19.24
CA LYS A 275 2.06 13.12 -20.49
C LYS A 275 3.19 12.09 -20.53
N ARG A 276 3.96 11.98 -19.45
CA ARG A 276 5.04 10.99 -19.35
C ARG A 276 4.51 9.56 -19.39
N ASN A 277 3.31 9.34 -18.84
CA ASN A 277 2.69 8.01 -18.82
C ASN A 277 2.12 7.57 -20.18
N GLU A 278 1.86 8.47 -21.15
CA GLU A 278 1.30 8.15 -22.47
C GLU A 278 2.14 7.13 -23.26
N GLN A 279 3.45 7.07 -23.01
CA GLN A 279 4.34 6.11 -23.66
C GLN A 279 4.16 4.66 -23.16
N PHE A 280 3.49 4.47 -22.04
CA PHE A 280 3.28 3.15 -21.43
C PHE A 280 1.89 2.63 -21.78
N THR A 281 1.79 1.90 -22.87
CA THR A 281 0.57 1.17 -23.24
C THR A 281 0.57 -0.18 -22.52
N GLY A 282 0.07 -0.21 -21.30
CA GLY A 282 -0.14 -1.46 -20.57
C GLY A 282 -1.59 -1.90 -20.63
N ALA A 283 -1.84 -3.21 -20.59
CA ALA A 283 -3.17 -3.72 -20.35
C ALA A 283 -3.70 -3.12 -19.03
N ALA A 284 -4.96 -2.71 -19.05
CA ALA A 284 -5.62 -2.25 -17.84
C ALA A 284 -5.53 -3.36 -16.76
N TYR A 285 -5.35 -2.94 -15.52
CA TYR A 285 -5.51 -3.81 -14.36
C TYR A 285 -6.92 -4.38 -14.40
N GLY A 286 -7.09 -5.64 -14.74
CA GLY A 286 -8.41 -6.22 -14.76
C GLY A 286 -8.40 -7.66 -15.26
N GLY A 287 -8.97 -8.55 -14.48
CA GLY A 287 -9.09 -9.95 -14.80
C GLY A 287 -8.76 -10.85 -13.61
N PHE A 288 -9.29 -12.05 -13.65
CA PHE A 288 -9.07 -13.05 -12.61
C PHE A 288 -7.71 -13.72 -12.78
N VAL A 289 -7.03 -13.97 -11.66
CA VAL A 289 -5.81 -14.76 -11.59
C VAL A 289 -6.15 -16.07 -10.86
N ASN A 290 -6.51 -17.10 -11.63
CA ASN A 290 -6.90 -18.39 -11.10
C ASN A 290 -5.85 -19.48 -11.38
N PRO A 291 -5.69 -20.50 -10.52
CA PRO A 291 -4.91 -21.67 -10.86
C PRO A 291 -5.57 -22.46 -11.99
N GLU A 292 -4.78 -23.19 -12.75
CA GLU A 292 -5.27 -24.19 -13.66
C GLU A 292 -5.59 -25.45 -12.89
N LEU A 293 -6.79 -25.99 -13.08
CA LEU A 293 -7.27 -27.21 -12.46
C LEU A 293 -7.37 -28.29 -13.53
N THR A 294 -6.54 -29.33 -13.41
CA THR A 294 -6.54 -30.44 -14.37
C THR A 294 -7.01 -31.70 -13.65
N PRO A 295 -8.12 -32.31 -14.06
CA PRO A 295 -8.58 -33.54 -13.43
C PRO A 295 -7.67 -34.71 -13.78
N ILE A 296 -7.32 -35.49 -12.78
CA ILE A 296 -6.63 -36.79 -12.92
C ILE A 296 -7.69 -37.87 -12.87
N THR A 297 -7.89 -38.58 -13.98
CA THR A 297 -8.93 -39.60 -14.09
C THR A 297 -8.35 -41.01 -14.08
N ASP A 298 -9.15 -41.97 -13.60
CA ASP A 298 -8.87 -43.41 -13.74
C ASP A 298 -9.21 -43.92 -15.14
N SER A 299 -9.03 -45.21 -15.38
CA SER A 299 -9.32 -45.86 -16.64
C SER A 299 -10.83 -45.91 -16.99
N GLU A 300 -11.70 -45.63 -16.04
CA GLU A 300 -13.16 -45.59 -16.20
C GLU A 300 -13.67 -44.15 -16.42
N GLY A 301 -12.77 -43.14 -16.33
CA GLY A 301 -13.09 -41.74 -16.49
C GLY A 301 -13.54 -41.02 -15.21
N ASN A 302 -13.46 -41.68 -14.05
CA ASN A 302 -13.80 -41.03 -12.78
C ASN A 302 -12.62 -40.15 -12.33
N ILE A 303 -12.93 -38.98 -11.79
CA ILE A 303 -11.94 -38.05 -11.24
C ILE A 303 -11.47 -38.59 -9.90
N ASN A 304 -10.19 -38.95 -9.81
CA ASN A 304 -9.53 -39.42 -8.59
C ASN A 304 -8.78 -38.33 -7.85
N ASP A 305 -8.30 -37.31 -8.58
CA ASP A 305 -7.57 -36.20 -8.02
C ASP A 305 -7.64 -34.99 -8.97
N ILE A 306 -7.19 -33.82 -8.50
CA ILE A 306 -7.09 -32.60 -9.28
C ILE A 306 -5.70 -32.01 -9.12
N GLU A 307 -4.96 -31.94 -10.23
CA GLU A 307 -3.70 -31.19 -10.25
C GLU A 307 -4.00 -29.69 -10.24
N VAL A 308 -3.38 -28.97 -9.30
CA VAL A 308 -3.50 -27.51 -9.16
C VAL A 308 -2.18 -26.87 -9.59
N ARG A 309 -2.19 -26.14 -10.69
CA ARG A 309 -1.02 -25.42 -11.21
C ARG A 309 -1.21 -23.91 -11.12
N TYR A 310 -0.39 -23.24 -10.35
CA TYR A 310 -0.38 -21.78 -10.27
C TYR A 310 0.49 -21.22 -11.39
N VAL A 311 -0.18 -20.60 -12.38
CA VAL A 311 0.50 -19.88 -13.45
C VAL A 311 0.58 -18.42 -13.04
N ASN A 312 1.79 -17.98 -12.66
CA ASN A 312 2.02 -16.64 -12.10
C ASN A 312 2.28 -15.58 -13.21
N SER A 313 1.67 -15.74 -14.39
CA SER A 313 1.71 -14.77 -15.47
C SER A 313 0.30 -14.26 -15.74
N PHE A 314 0.09 -12.97 -15.51
CA PHE A 314 -1.17 -12.30 -15.79
C PHE A 314 -1.50 -12.33 -17.28
N GLU A 315 -0.53 -12.01 -18.14
CA GLU A 315 -0.68 -11.99 -19.59
C GLU A 315 -1.10 -13.34 -20.13
N TYR A 316 -0.45 -14.42 -19.68
CA TYR A 316 -0.80 -15.78 -20.09
C TYR A 316 -2.25 -16.11 -19.72
N GLN A 317 -2.69 -15.77 -18.52
CA GLN A 317 -4.06 -16.06 -18.10
C GLN A 317 -5.09 -15.25 -18.88
N MET A 318 -4.82 -13.98 -19.16
CA MET A 318 -5.72 -13.14 -19.97
C MET A 318 -5.80 -13.66 -21.42
N MET A 319 -4.69 -14.07 -22.02
CA MET A 319 -4.69 -14.70 -23.35
C MET A 319 -5.50 -15.99 -23.36
N LYS A 320 -5.34 -16.83 -22.35
CA LYS A 320 -6.10 -18.08 -22.22
C LYS A 320 -7.60 -17.84 -22.05
N TYR A 321 -7.99 -16.82 -21.29
CA TYR A 321 -9.40 -16.44 -21.18
C TYR A 321 -9.95 -15.93 -22.51
N ALA A 322 -9.19 -15.14 -23.26
CA ALA A 322 -9.59 -14.68 -24.58
C ALA A 322 -9.76 -15.87 -25.56
N GLU A 323 -8.88 -16.86 -25.54
CA GLU A 323 -8.99 -18.06 -26.34
C GLU A 323 -10.23 -18.91 -25.96
N ASN A 324 -10.49 -19.08 -24.66
CA ASN A 324 -11.54 -19.95 -24.16
C ASN A 324 -12.94 -19.30 -24.16
N TYR A 325 -13.02 -17.99 -24.01
CA TYR A 325 -14.28 -17.28 -23.76
C TYR A 325 -14.52 -16.09 -24.69
N GLY A 326 -13.57 -15.75 -25.57
CA GLY A 326 -13.70 -14.61 -26.50
C GLY A 326 -14.83 -14.74 -27.55
N PHE A 327 -15.49 -15.89 -27.59
CA PHE A 327 -16.69 -16.12 -28.42
C PHE A 327 -17.98 -15.68 -27.72
N LEU A 328 -17.94 -15.38 -26.41
CA LEU A 328 -19.09 -14.86 -25.70
C LEU A 328 -19.35 -13.42 -26.17
N VAL A 329 -20.57 -13.15 -26.52
CA VAL A 329 -20.99 -11.82 -26.98
C VAL A 329 -21.18 -10.94 -25.75
N GLU A 330 -20.61 -9.74 -25.77
CA GLU A 330 -21.00 -8.68 -24.83
C GLU A 330 -22.38 -8.16 -25.24
N ASP A 331 -23.35 -8.25 -24.34
CA ASP A 331 -24.70 -7.65 -24.52
C ASP A 331 -24.69 -6.15 -24.26
#